data_f075d2049daeb21b9cca4d9cf3f85255
#
_entry.id   f075d2049daeb21b9cca4d9cf3f85255
#
_cell.length_a   1.000
_cell.length_b   1.000
_cell.length_c   1.000
_cell.angle_alpha   90.00
_cell.angle_beta   90.00
_cell.angle_gamma   90.00
#
_symmetry.space_group_name_H-M   'P 1'
#
loop_
_entity.id
_entity.type
_entity.pdbx_description
1 polymer ?
#
loop_
_entity_poly.entity_id
_entity_poly.type
_entity_poly.pdbx_seq_one_letter_code
_entity_poly.pdbx_strand_id
1 'polypeptide(L)'
;MGGGPTVSHAAAGCARQSADAPRQRGSIWVACGVVDAAPLQGWVLLAEDDGALRFLLGSVLRKDGHRVLEVPDGEQLVLAHAALPPGREGRTVVLSDLSMPVRNGLSAVEEILGREPGLGVILMGAFLEPDDAPKAAALGAAFLTKPFELTAMRELVRRLMETPGRTARELVSA
;
A
#
# COMPACT_ATOMS: atom_id res chain seq x y z
N MET A 1 -34.28 0.39 66.78
CA MET A 1 -35.18 -0.58 66.14
C MET A 1 -34.66 -0.79 64.74
N GLY A 2 -33.99 -1.71 64.50
CA GLY A 2 -34.26 -3.10 64.10
C GLY A 2 -34.21 -3.10 62.59
N GLY A 3 -33.52 -3.83 61.90
CA GLY A 3 -32.84 -5.06 61.86
C GLY A 3 -32.41 -5.33 60.45
N GLY A 4 -31.23 -5.75 60.20
CA GLY A 4 -30.84 -6.40 58.97
C GLY A 4 -31.46 -7.79 58.87
N PRO A 5 -31.34 -8.44 57.78
CA PRO A 5 -30.46 -9.60 57.77
C PRO A 5 -29.67 -9.74 56.44
N THR A 6 -28.48 -10.11 56.56
CA THR A 6 -27.82 -11.43 56.47
C THR A 6 -27.64 -12.01 55.04
N VAL A 7 -26.41 -12.08 54.73
CA VAL A 7 -25.72 -12.84 53.67
C VAL A 7 -26.13 -14.30 53.64
N SER A 8 -26.20 -14.90 52.47
CA SER A 8 -26.06 -16.31 52.29
C SER A 8 -25.14 -16.64 51.12
N HIS A 9 -24.06 -17.25 51.52
CA HIS A 9 -23.13 -17.99 50.66
C HIS A 9 -23.83 -19.22 50.10
N ALA A 10 -23.57 -19.53 48.86
CA ALA A 10 -23.55 -20.93 48.45
C ALA A 10 -22.45 -21.09 47.36
N ALA A 11 -21.43 -21.71 47.82
CA ALA A 11 -20.38 -22.30 46.99
C ALA A 11 -20.87 -23.66 46.50
N ALA A 12 -20.17 -24.15 45.52
CA ALA A 12 -19.99 -25.55 45.15
C ALA A 12 -20.65 -26.04 43.87
N GLY A 13 -19.81 -26.60 43.05
CA GLY A 13 -20.21 -27.46 41.96
C GLY A 13 -19.10 -27.71 40.94
N CYS A 14 -17.89 -28.09 41.39
CA CYS A 14 -16.90 -28.73 40.54
C CYS A 14 -17.42 -30.11 40.16
N ALA A 15 -17.74 -30.38 38.94
CA ALA A 15 -17.94 -31.71 38.41
C ALA A 15 -16.95 -31.99 37.29
N ARG A 16 -15.93 -32.74 37.66
CA ARG A 16 -15.09 -33.47 36.70
C ARG A 16 -15.95 -34.58 36.10
N GLN A 17 -15.97 -34.67 34.79
CA GLN A 17 -16.27 -35.94 34.14
C GLN A 17 -15.22 -36.23 33.10
N SER A 18 -14.66 -37.37 33.29
CA SER A 18 -13.60 -38.08 32.59
C SER A 18 -14.00 -38.57 31.21
N ALA A 19 -13.06 -38.52 30.32
CA ALA A 19 -12.59 -39.53 29.36
C ALA A 19 -13.67 -40.37 28.62
N ASP A 20 -13.72 -40.15 27.35
CA ASP A 20 -13.49 -41.14 26.29
C ASP A 20 -13.96 -40.51 24.96
N ALA A 21 -13.07 -40.14 24.10
CA ALA A 21 -13.34 -39.87 22.68
C ALA A 21 -12.42 -40.74 21.83
N PRO A 22 -12.97 -41.48 20.88
CA PRO A 22 -12.20 -42.41 20.06
C PRO A 22 -11.23 -41.67 19.14
N ARG A 23 -10.00 -42.14 19.12
CA ARG A 23 -8.98 -41.78 18.14
C ARG A 23 -9.46 -42.15 16.73
N GLN A 24 -9.92 -41.17 15.98
CA GLN A 24 -10.02 -41.29 14.53
C GLN A 24 -8.71 -40.86 13.89
N ARG A 25 -8.08 -41.84 13.25
CA ARG A 25 -6.91 -41.67 12.41
C ARG A 25 -7.29 -40.90 11.14
N GLY A 26 -6.45 -39.93 10.80
CA GLY A 26 -6.15 -39.63 9.42
C GLY A 26 -7.12 -38.75 8.69
N SER A 27 -6.94 -37.45 8.86
CA SER A 27 -7.12 -36.50 7.76
C SER A 27 -6.06 -35.45 7.92
N ILE A 28 -4.99 -35.58 7.18
CA ILE A 28 -4.03 -34.51 6.98
C ILE A 28 -4.77 -33.46 6.13
N TRP A 29 -5.42 -32.55 6.81
CA TRP A 29 -5.77 -31.28 6.17
C TRP A 29 -4.45 -30.54 5.99
N VAL A 30 -3.86 -30.69 4.81
CA VAL A 30 -2.90 -29.71 4.32
C VAL A 30 -3.73 -28.44 4.22
N ALA A 31 -3.73 -27.66 5.28
CA ALA A 31 -4.13 -26.27 5.22
C ALA A 31 -3.16 -25.65 4.20
N CYS A 32 -3.61 -25.56 2.96
CA CYS A 32 -3.03 -24.68 1.98
C CYS A 32 -3.07 -23.31 2.65
N GLY A 33 -1.95 -22.95 3.29
CA GLY A 33 -1.78 -21.66 3.94
C GLY A 33 -1.82 -20.59 2.85
N VAL A 34 -3.02 -20.18 2.51
CA VAL A 34 -3.24 -18.81 2.09
C VAL A 34 -2.87 -18.01 3.35
N VAL A 35 -1.63 -17.61 3.45
CA VAL A 35 -1.24 -16.51 4.31
C VAL A 35 -2.04 -15.33 3.78
N ASP A 36 -3.17 -15.10 4.41
CA ASP A 36 -3.93 -13.89 4.29
C ASP A 36 -3.06 -12.78 4.91
N ALA A 37 -2.03 -12.41 4.16
CA ALA A 37 -1.23 -11.24 4.49
C ALA A 37 -2.22 -10.09 4.43
N ALA A 38 -2.57 -9.53 5.59
CA ALA A 38 -3.41 -8.35 5.68
C ALA A 38 -2.97 -7.38 4.60
N PRO A 39 -3.87 -6.87 3.75
CA PRO A 39 -3.48 -6.02 2.64
C PRO A 39 -2.62 -4.89 3.18
N LEU A 40 -1.44 -4.70 2.59
CA LEU A 40 -0.51 -3.64 2.98
C LEU A 40 -1.16 -2.30 2.64
N GLN A 41 -1.94 -1.80 3.57
CA GLN A 41 -2.67 -0.55 3.41
C GLN A 41 -1.71 0.62 3.50
N GLY A 42 -1.62 1.39 2.42
CA GLY A 42 -0.81 2.59 2.34
C GLY A 42 -1.51 3.65 1.50
N TRP A 43 -0.87 4.80 1.36
CA TRP A 43 -1.32 5.85 0.48
C TRP A 43 -0.69 5.70 -0.90
N VAL A 44 -1.50 5.85 -1.95
CA VAL A 44 -1.02 5.99 -3.32
C VAL A 44 -1.45 7.36 -3.83
N LEU A 45 -0.49 8.18 -4.22
CA LEU A 45 -0.71 9.41 -4.95
C LEU A 45 -0.63 9.09 -6.44
N LEU A 46 -1.76 9.12 -7.13
CA LEU A 46 -1.88 8.77 -8.54
C LEU A 46 -2.07 10.02 -9.37
N ALA A 47 -1.09 10.36 -10.19
CA ALA A 47 -1.14 11.46 -11.13
C ALA A 47 -1.16 10.93 -12.58
N GLU A 48 -2.19 11.26 -13.32
CA GLU A 48 -2.44 10.84 -14.71
C GLU A 48 -3.43 11.82 -15.33
N ASP A 49 -3.14 12.36 -16.48
CA ASP A 49 -4.00 13.34 -17.13
C ASP A 49 -5.19 12.68 -17.87
N ASP A 50 -5.02 11.45 -18.38
CA ASP A 50 -6.14 10.69 -18.93
C ASP A 50 -7.10 10.26 -17.83
N GLY A 51 -8.30 10.83 -17.82
CA GLY A 51 -9.32 10.55 -16.81
C GLY A 51 -9.80 9.10 -16.78
N ALA A 52 -9.83 8.41 -17.93
CA ALA A 52 -10.27 7.02 -18.00
C ALA A 52 -9.19 6.08 -17.44
N LEU A 53 -7.93 6.30 -17.80
CA LEU A 53 -6.80 5.55 -17.27
C LEU A 53 -6.63 5.81 -15.78
N ARG A 54 -6.70 7.07 -15.34
CA ARG A 54 -6.64 7.44 -13.92
C ARG A 54 -7.71 6.71 -13.10
N PHE A 55 -8.96 6.73 -13.56
CA PHE A 55 -10.06 6.01 -12.89
C PHE A 55 -9.82 4.50 -12.83
N LEU A 56 -9.33 3.89 -13.92
CA LEU A 56 -9.02 2.47 -13.97
C LEU A 56 -7.95 2.09 -12.94
N LEU A 57 -6.81 2.80 -12.98
CA LEU A 57 -5.68 2.56 -12.07
C LEU A 57 -6.09 2.77 -10.60
N GLY A 58 -6.79 3.86 -10.33
CA GLY A 58 -7.29 4.16 -8.99
C GLY A 58 -8.26 3.11 -8.46
N SER A 59 -9.15 2.60 -9.31
CA SER A 59 -10.10 1.54 -8.95
C SER A 59 -9.40 0.22 -8.61
N VAL A 60 -8.38 -0.15 -9.37
CA VAL A 60 -7.58 -1.36 -9.13
C VAL A 60 -6.83 -1.24 -7.80
N LEU A 61 -6.16 -0.10 -7.56
CA LEU A 61 -5.40 0.12 -6.33
C LEU A 61 -6.29 0.17 -5.07
N ARG A 62 -7.48 0.75 -5.17
CA ARG A 62 -8.47 0.72 -4.06
C ARG A 62 -8.97 -0.69 -3.78
N LYS A 63 -9.15 -1.50 -4.84
CA LYS A 63 -9.53 -2.91 -4.69
C LYS A 63 -8.44 -3.72 -3.97
N ASP A 64 -7.18 -3.32 -4.12
CA ASP A 64 -6.04 -3.91 -3.39
C ASP A 64 -5.93 -3.39 -1.94
N GLY A 65 -6.83 -2.51 -1.50
CA GLY A 65 -6.91 -2.00 -0.14
C GLY A 65 -6.14 -0.70 0.10
N HIS A 66 -5.57 -0.07 -0.93
CA HIS A 66 -4.85 1.19 -0.79
C HIS A 66 -5.79 2.40 -0.70
N ARG A 67 -5.35 3.44 0.00
CA ARG A 67 -5.97 4.77 -0.03
C ARG A 67 -5.40 5.54 -1.21
N VAL A 68 -6.22 5.88 -2.20
CA VAL A 68 -5.76 6.50 -3.43
C VAL A 68 -6.24 7.94 -3.53
N LEU A 69 -5.32 8.88 -3.68
CA LEU A 69 -5.58 10.25 -4.10
C LEU A 69 -5.26 10.38 -5.58
N GLU A 70 -6.27 10.70 -6.37
CA GLU A 70 -6.16 10.86 -7.81
C GLU A 70 -6.09 12.34 -8.18
N VAL A 71 -5.12 12.69 -9.03
CA VAL A 71 -4.91 14.06 -9.51
C VAL A 71 -4.59 14.07 -10.99
N PRO A 72 -4.96 15.13 -11.74
CA PRO A 72 -4.79 15.16 -13.19
C PRO A 72 -3.45 15.73 -13.68
N ASP A 73 -2.62 16.27 -12.80
CA ASP A 73 -1.37 16.93 -13.18
C ASP A 73 -0.34 16.94 -12.02
N GLY A 74 0.90 17.33 -12.36
CA GLY A 74 2.00 17.35 -11.39
C GLY A 74 1.90 18.44 -10.34
N GLU A 75 1.22 19.55 -10.61
CA GLU A 75 1.01 20.60 -9.59
C GLU A 75 0.05 20.12 -8.52
N GLN A 76 -1.05 19.50 -8.93
CA GLN A 76 -1.99 18.90 -7.98
C GLN A 76 -1.38 17.70 -7.25
N LEU A 77 -0.43 17.00 -7.85
CA LEU A 77 0.32 15.94 -7.18
C LEU A 77 1.11 16.47 -5.98
N VAL A 78 1.82 17.58 -6.14
CA VAL A 78 2.56 18.24 -5.06
C VAL A 78 1.62 18.72 -3.95
N LEU A 79 0.48 19.31 -4.31
CA LEU A 79 -0.54 19.76 -3.34
C LEU A 79 -1.17 18.57 -2.60
N ALA A 80 -1.48 17.48 -3.30
CA ALA A 80 -2.03 16.26 -2.70
C ALA A 80 -1.04 15.63 -1.71
N HIS A 81 0.25 15.62 -2.04
CA HIS A 81 1.29 15.17 -1.10
C HIS A 81 1.33 16.02 0.17
N ALA A 82 1.29 17.35 0.03
CA ALA A 82 1.30 18.27 1.16
C ALA A 82 0.05 18.15 2.06
N ALA A 83 -1.07 17.69 1.50
CA ALA A 83 -2.33 17.49 2.20
C ALA A 83 -2.44 16.12 2.88
N LEU A 84 -1.48 15.22 2.70
CA LEU A 84 -1.49 13.91 3.35
C LEU A 84 -1.42 14.07 4.88
N PRO A 85 -2.16 13.24 5.64
CA PRO A 85 -2.14 13.33 7.10
C PRO A 85 -0.75 13.00 7.66
N PRO A 86 -0.33 13.66 8.75
CA PRO A 86 0.91 13.30 9.44
C PRO A 86 0.79 11.89 10.06
N GLY A 87 1.92 11.23 10.25
CA GLY A 87 1.95 9.90 10.89
C GLY A 87 1.47 8.75 10.00
N ARG A 88 1.49 8.93 8.69
CA ARG A 88 1.15 7.87 7.71
C ARG A 88 2.17 6.74 7.59
N GLU A 89 3.11 6.69 8.54
CA GLU A 89 4.06 5.60 8.78
C GLU A 89 4.85 5.11 7.56
N GLY A 90 5.30 6.04 6.70
CA GLY A 90 6.22 5.75 5.59
C GLY A 90 5.66 4.88 4.46
N ARG A 91 4.39 4.53 4.49
CA ARG A 91 3.75 3.74 3.44
C ARG A 91 3.02 4.63 2.44
N THR A 92 3.79 5.37 1.69
CA THR A 92 3.27 6.19 0.58
C THR A 92 4.04 5.87 -0.68
N VAL A 93 3.30 5.63 -1.76
CA VAL A 93 3.85 5.44 -3.11
C VAL A 93 3.30 6.52 -4.01
N VAL A 94 4.16 7.13 -4.80
CA VAL A 94 3.80 8.05 -5.88
C VAL A 94 3.81 7.28 -7.19
N LEU A 95 2.69 7.26 -7.89
CA LEU A 95 2.52 6.70 -9.22
C LEU A 95 2.13 7.83 -10.16
N SER A 96 3.05 8.26 -11.03
CA SER A 96 2.86 9.46 -11.85
C SER A 96 3.17 9.23 -13.31
N ASP A 97 2.28 9.72 -14.18
CA ASP A 97 2.64 9.89 -15.58
C ASP A 97 3.74 10.95 -15.70
N LEU A 98 4.65 10.76 -16.66
CA LEU A 98 5.69 11.72 -17.01
C LEU A 98 5.12 12.94 -17.74
N SER A 99 4.25 12.68 -18.72
CA SER A 99 3.82 13.68 -19.68
C SER A 99 2.44 14.20 -19.33
N MET A 100 2.37 15.12 -18.39
CA MET A 100 1.14 15.76 -17.96
C MET A 100 1.15 17.28 -18.26
N PRO A 101 -0.02 17.89 -18.47
CA PRO A 101 -0.13 19.35 -18.57
C PRO A 101 0.27 20.04 -17.27
N VAL A 102 0.46 21.37 -17.33
CA VAL A 102 0.83 22.25 -16.21
C VAL A 102 2.20 21.94 -15.67
N ARG A 103 2.43 20.75 -15.16
CA ARG A 103 3.69 20.29 -14.60
C ARG A 103 3.89 18.81 -14.90
N ASN A 104 5.06 18.44 -15.43
CA ASN A 104 5.40 17.05 -15.69
C ASN A 104 5.64 16.26 -14.40
N GLY A 105 5.46 14.93 -14.49
CA GLY A 105 5.56 14.06 -13.33
C GLY A 105 6.94 14.03 -12.68
N LEU A 106 8.02 14.06 -13.47
CA LEU A 106 9.38 14.01 -12.96
C LEU A 106 9.69 15.23 -12.08
N SER A 107 9.36 16.43 -12.55
CA SER A 107 9.57 17.68 -11.79
C SER A 107 8.70 17.72 -10.50
N ALA A 108 7.49 17.18 -10.53
CA ALA A 108 6.65 17.08 -9.34
C ALA A 108 7.28 16.12 -8.30
N VAL A 109 7.77 14.96 -8.76
CA VAL A 109 8.42 13.96 -7.91
C VAL A 109 9.72 14.49 -7.31
N GLU A 110 10.55 15.23 -8.07
CA GLU A 110 11.76 15.87 -7.55
C GLU A 110 11.44 16.77 -6.35
N GLU A 111 10.42 17.60 -6.45
CA GLU A 111 10.01 18.47 -5.34
C GLU A 111 9.48 17.69 -4.14
N ILE A 112 8.67 16.66 -4.36
CA ILE A 112 8.13 15.81 -3.31
C ILE A 112 9.25 15.11 -2.56
N LEU A 113 10.20 14.50 -3.27
CA LEU A 113 11.33 13.80 -2.67
C LEU A 113 12.30 14.75 -1.95
N GLY A 114 12.39 16.00 -2.40
CA GLY A 114 13.13 17.06 -1.68
C GLY A 114 12.54 17.36 -0.29
N ARG A 115 11.23 17.15 -0.10
CA ARG A 115 10.53 17.35 1.17
C ARG A 115 10.46 16.07 2.01
N GLU A 116 10.28 14.92 1.36
CA GLU A 116 10.15 13.62 2.02
C GLU A 116 10.98 12.57 1.26
N PRO A 117 12.28 12.47 1.54
CA PRO A 117 13.13 11.45 0.97
C PRO A 117 12.69 10.04 1.38
N GLY A 118 12.82 9.08 0.46
CA GLY A 118 12.52 7.68 0.75
C GLY A 118 11.10 7.22 0.42
N LEU A 119 10.30 8.07 -0.22
CA LEU A 119 9.05 7.63 -0.83
C LEU A 119 9.30 6.67 -1.99
N GLY A 120 8.46 5.65 -2.11
CA GLY A 120 8.43 4.81 -3.30
C GLY A 120 7.88 5.60 -4.50
N VAL A 121 8.60 5.59 -5.62
CA VAL A 121 8.20 6.32 -6.82
C VAL A 121 8.15 5.39 -8.02
N ILE A 122 7.05 5.46 -8.76
CA ILE A 122 6.84 4.83 -10.07
C ILE A 122 6.49 5.93 -11.06
N LEU A 123 7.30 6.08 -12.09
CA LEU A 123 7.02 6.96 -13.22
C LEU A 123 6.45 6.12 -14.36
N MET A 124 5.40 6.60 -15.00
CA MET A 124 4.76 5.95 -16.16
C MET A 124 4.98 6.81 -17.40
N GLY A 125 5.14 6.19 -18.57
CA GLY A 125 5.25 6.93 -19.81
C GLY A 125 5.51 6.02 -21.00
N ALA A 126 5.33 6.52 -22.23
CA ALA A 126 5.63 5.76 -23.44
C ALA A 126 7.12 5.45 -23.57
N PHE A 127 7.95 6.38 -23.17
CA PHE A 127 9.42 6.26 -23.12
C PHE A 127 9.97 7.27 -22.12
N LEU A 128 11.20 7.03 -21.70
CA LEU A 128 11.94 7.95 -20.84
C LEU A 128 12.98 8.67 -21.71
N GLU A 129 12.88 9.99 -21.77
CA GLU A 129 13.82 10.78 -22.54
C GLU A 129 15.26 10.58 -22.03
N PRO A 130 16.28 10.63 -22.92
CA PRO A 130 17.67 10.46 -22.51
C PRO A 130 18.12 11.42 -21.42
N ASP A 131 17.60 12.65 -21.41
CA ASP A 131 17.93 13.68 -20.41
C ASP A 131 17.22 13.46 -19.07
N ASP A 132 16.10 12.74 -19.04
CA ASP A 132 15.33 12.44 -17.83
C ASP A 132 15.72 11.11 -17.19
N ALA A 133 16.29 10.19 -17.96
CA ALA A 133 16.72 8.89 -17.46
C ALA A 133 17.71 8.98 -16.28
N PRO A 134 18.78 9.81 -16.32
CA PRO A 134 19.68 9.95 -15.18
C PRO A 134 19.01 10.59 -13.97
N LYS A 135 18.07 11.53 -14.17
CA LYS A 135 17.31 12.15 -13.07
C LYS A 135 16.39 11.14 -12.40
N ALA A 136 15.59 10.41 -13.17
CA ALA A 136 14.71 9.35 -12.64
C ALA A 136 15.53 8.29 -11.88
N ALA A 137 16.69 7.90 -12.40
CA ALA A 137 17.60 6.97 -11.74
C ALA A 137 18.16 7.53 -10.43
N ALA A 138 18.54 8.81 -10.40
CA ALA A 138 19.03 9.48 -9.18
C ALA A 138 17.97 9.59 -8.09
N LEU A 139 16.70 9.75 -8.49
CA LEU A 139 15.55 9.74 -7.57
C LEU A 139 15.18 8.33 -7.09
N GLY A 140 15.80 7.29 -7.65
CA GLY A 140 15.46 5.90 -7.33
C GLY A 140 14.09 5.47 -7.80
N ALA A 141 13.51 6.18 -8.78
CA ALA A 141 12.21 5.87 -9.34
C ALA A 141 12.24 4.60 -10.19
N ALA A 142 11.18 3.76 -10.09
CA ALA A 142 10.91 2.76 -11.11
C ALA A 142 10.28 3.41 -12.32
N PHE A 143 10.54 2.85 -13.50
CA PHE A 143 9.87 3.29 -14.72
C PHE A 143 8.99 2.18 -15.29
N LEU A 144 7.74 2.51 -15.59
CA LEU A 144 6.76 1.61 -16.16
C LEU A 144 6.37 2.10 -17.57
N THR A 145 6.82 1.39 -18.58
CA THR A 145 6.57 1.76 -19.98
C THR A 145 5.14 1.48 -20.38
N LYS A 146 4.43 2.48 -20.89
CA LYS A 146 3.08 2.35 -21.49
C LYS A 146 3.18 1.75 -22.90
N PRO A 147 2.35 0.76 -23.29
CA PRO A 147 1.33 0.10 -22.47
C PRO A 147 1.92 -0.94 -21.52
N PHE A 148 1.37 -1.05 -20.31
CA PHE A 148 1.81 -1.99 -19.28
C PHE A 148 0.66 -2.87 -18.77
N GLU A 149 1.02 -4.00 -18.21
CA GLU A 149 0.08 -4.88 -17.54
C GLU A 149 -0.26 -4.35 -16.15
N LEU A 150 -1.56 -4.36 -15.78
CA LEU A 150 -2.01 -3.94 -14.46
C LEU A 150 -1.36 -4.75 -13.34
N THR A 151 -1.06 -6.02 -13.59
CA THR A 151 -0.35 -6.91 -12.65
C THR A 151 1.07 -6.42 -12.36
N ALA A 152 1.78 -5.91 -13.36
CA ALA A 152 3.13 -5.35 -13.18
C ALA A 152 3.10 -4.09 -12.31
N MET A 153 2.15 -3.19 -12.56
CA MET A 153 1.94 -1.98 -11.76
C MET A 153 1.62 -2.33 -10.30
N ARG A 154 0.67 -3.24 -10.06
CA ARG A 154 0.28 -3.70 -8.73
C ARG A 154 1.44 -4.30 -7.95
N GLU A 155 2.25 -5.13 -8.62
CA GLU A 155 3.42 -5.75 -8.00
C GLU A 155 4.48 -4.73 -7.61
N LEU A 156 4.74 -3.71 -8.44
CA LEU A 156 5.65 -2.61 -8.09
C LEU A 156 5.14 -1.83 -6.87
N VAL A 157 3.86 -1.46 -6.86
CA VAL A 157 3.25 -0.77 -5.72
C VAL A 157 3.37 -1.62 -4.45
N ARG A 158 3.04 -2.91 -4.53
CA ARG A 158 3.14 -3.84 -3.39
C ARG A 158 4.58 -3.89 -2.84
N ARG A 159 5.58 -4.07 -3.69
CA ARG A 159 7.00 -4.12 -3.28
C ARG A 159 7.45 -2.84 -2.60
N LEU A 160 7.08 -1.68 -3.14
CA LEU A 160 7.42 -0.39 -2.54
C LEU A 160 6.72 -0.17 -1.19
N MET A 161 5.50 -0.69 -1.03
CA MET A 161 4.78 -0.66 0.26
C MET A 161 5.40 -1.58 1.32
N GLU A 162 5.98 -2.72 0.91
CA GLU A 162 6.60 -3.68 1.83
C GLU A 162 7.97 -3.21 2.35
N THR A 163 8.65 -2.36 1.59
CA THR A 163 10.01 -1.91 1.90
C THR A 163 10.12 -0.38 1.93
N PRO A 164 9.48 0.28 2.93
CA PRO A 164 9.57 1.72 3.07
C PRO A 164 11.03 2.20 3.18
N GLY A 165 11.34 3.29 2.47
CA GLY A 165 12.70 3.87 2.48
C GLY A 165 13.69 3.20 1.51
N ARG A 166 13.30 2.13 0.81
CA ARG A 166 14.10 1.59 -0.30
C ARG A 166 13.62 2.16 -1.63
N THR A 167 14.59 2.47 -2.45
CA THR A 167 14.29 2.94 -3.80
C THR A 167 13.83 1.78 -4.70
N ALA A 168 13.04 2.09 -5.70
CA ALA A 168 12.57 1.09 -6.66
C ALA A 168 13.74 0.39 -7.39
N ARG A 169 14.88 1.08 -7.56
CA ARG A 169 16.10 0.54 -8.16
C ARG A 169 16.68 -0.63 -7.34
N GLU A 170 16.65 -0.53 -6.02
CA GLU A 170 17.14 -1.60 -5.12
C GLU A 170 16.24 -2.83 -5.14
N LEU A 171 14.96 -2.66 -5.49
CA LEU A 171 13.98 -3.75 -5.56
C LEU A 171 13.98 -4.50 -6.90
N VAL A 172 14.44 -3.85 -7.97
CA VAL A 172 14.53 -4.46 -9.31
C VAL A 172 15.84 -5.24 -9.48
N SER A 173 16.86 -4.93 -8.66
CA SER A 173 18.19 -5.55 -8.72
C SER A 173 18.37 -6.73 -7.75
N ALA A 174 17.34 -7.08 -6.99
CA ALA A 174 17.31 -8.17 -6.02
C ALA A 174 16.42 -9.33 -6.52
#